data_8866739ac353ab4e686ece4f42f18bac
#
_entry.id   8866739ac353ab4e686ece4f42f18bac
#
_cell.length_a   1.000
_cell.length_b   1.000
_cell.length_c   1.000
_cell.angle_alpha   90.00
_cell.angle_beta   90.00
_cell.angle_gamma   90.00
#
_symmetry.space_group_name_H-M   'P 1'
#
loop_
_entity.id
_entity.type
_entity.pdbx_description
1 polymer ?
#
loop_
_entity_poly.entity_id
_entity_poly.type
_entity_poly.pdbx_seq_one_letter_code
_entity_poly.pdbx_strand_id
1 'polypeptide(L)'
;MKKILLYPITLLYYLAYLVVLCTIHPIQWVSFKIFGESGLQKSFDYTAYFTMKCTHLLGTRYTFENRELIPENVPIIFAANHQSLLDTAGIIWYLKKFKVSFVTKKELGKGIPAISYNLRNNNYVLIDRSNPKQAIPKIKSLAEYIEKENRSAVIFPEGTRSKTG
;
A
#
# COMPACT_ATOMS: atom_id res chain seq x y z
N MET A 1 28.03 20.96 -1.43
CA MET A 1 28.54 19.60 -1.15
C MET A 1 27.47 18.62 -0.69
N LYS A 2 26.54 18.94 0.24
CA LYS A 2 25.52 17.98 0.72
C LYS A 2 24.57 17.43 -0.37
N LYS A 3 24.22 18.23 -1.38
CA LYS A 3 23.32 17.80 -2.46
C LYS A 3 23.91 16.72 -3.39
N ILE A 4 25.22 16.75 -3.64
CA ILE A 4 25.90 15.80 -4.54
C ILE A 4 25.91 14.38 -3.94
N LEU A 5 26.04 14.26 -2.61
CA LEU A 5 25.98 12.96 -1.93
C LEU A 5 24.60 12.32 -1.94
N LEU A 6 23.53 13.11 -2.16
CA LEU A 6 22.16 12.58 -2.17
C LEU A 6 21.86 11.78 -3.44
N TYR A 7 22.49 12.10 -4.59
CA TYR A 7 22.22 11.37 -5.84
C TYR A 7 22.58 9.89 -5.78
N PRO A 8 23.80 9.48 -5.33
CA PRO A 8 24.12 8.06 -5.24
C PRO A 8 23.25 7.31 -4.21
N ILE A 9 22.87 7.94 -3.11
CA ILE A 9 21.96 7.34 -2.12
C ILE A 9 20.57 7.14 -2.71
N THR A 10 20.08 8.13 -3.44
CA THR A 10 18.77 8.02 -4.12
C THR A 10 18.80 6.92 -5.20
N LEU A 11 19.89 6.82 -5.96
CA LEU A 11 20.06 5.75 -6.95
C LEU A 11 20.07 4.37 -6.26
N LEU A 12 20.83 4.23 -5.18
CA LEU A 12 20.88 2.99 -4.39
C LEU A 12 19.50 2.60 -3.85
N TYR A 13 18.74 3.59 -3.36
CA TYR A 13 17.37 3.37 -2.93
C TYR A 13 16.49 2.83 -4.07
N TYR A 14 16.52 3.44 -5.26
CA TYR A 14 15.71 2.97 -6.38
C TYR A 14 16.14 1.58 -6.87
N LEU A 15 17.43 1.27 -6.87
CA LEU A 15 17.92 -0.07 -7.20
C LEU A 15 17.44 -1.10 -6.18
N ALA A 16 17.59 -0.82 -4.88
CA ALA A 16 17.11 -1.69 -3.81
C ALA A 16 15.58 -1.90 -3.92
N TYR A 17 14.83 -0.83 -4.14
CA TYR A 17 13.39 -0.89 -4.32
C TYR A 17 12.99 -1.75 -5.52
N LEU A 18 13.66 -1.59 -6.67
CA LEU A 18 13.42 -2.40 -7.86
C LEU A 18 13.71 -3.88 -7.60
N VAL A 19 14.82 -4.19 -6.93
CA VAL A 19 15.16 -5.57 -6.55
C VAL A 19 14.06 -6.18 -5.69
N VAL A 20 13.56 -5.45 -4.69
CA VAL A 20 12.44 -5.92 -3.84
C VAL A 20 11.21 -6.23 -4.69
N LEU A 21 10.81 -5.32 -5.59
CA LEU A 21 9.61 -5.52 -6.41
C LEU A 21 9.76 -6.71 -7.37
N CYS A 22 10.92 -6.84 -8.02
CA CYS A 22 11.17 -7.92 -8.96
C CYS A 22 11.30 -9.30 -8.28
N THR A 23 11.88 -9.34 -7.08
CA THR A 23 12.03 -10.59 -6.29
C THR A 23 10.68 -11.04 -5.72
N ILE A 24 9.90 -10.11 -5.18
CA ILE A 24 8.62 -10.47 -4.55
C ILE A 24 7.55 -10.78 -5.59
N HIS A 25 7.62 -10.23 -6.78
CA HIS A 25 6.60 -10.46 -7.80
C HIS A 25 6.34 -11.96 -8.13
N PRO A 26 7.35 -12.79 -8.45
CA PRO A 26 7.13 -14.22 -8.64
C PRO A 26 6.67 -14.92 -7.35
N ILE A 27 7.16 -14.49 -6.18
CA ILE A 27 6.74 -15.04 -4.89
C ILE A 27 5.23 -14.80 -4.69
N GLN A 28 4.74 -13.62 -5.00
CA GLN A 28 3.32 -13.30 -4.92
C GLN A 28 2.48 -14.18 -5.84
N TRP A 29 2.95 -14.40 -7.07
CA TRP A 29 2.25 -15.25 -8.02
C TRP A 29 2.13 -16.69 -7.51
N VAL A 30 3.24 -17.25 -7.02
CA VAL A 30 3.25 -18.60 -6.43
C VAL A 30 2.40 -18.67 -5.17
N SER A 31 2.55 -17.71 -4.26
CA SER A 31 1.78 -17.63 -3.00
C SER A 31 0.28 -17.56 -3.27
N PHE A 32 -0.13 -16.79 -4.27
CA PHE A 32 -1.53 -16.69 -4.65
C PHE A 32 -2.07 -18.00 -5.21
N LYS A 33 -1.28 -18.72 -6.02
CA LYS A 33 -1.66 -20.02 -6.58
C LYS A 33 -1.82 -21.11 -5.52
N ILE A 34 -0.99 -21.09 -4.47
CA ILE A 34 -0.98 -22.14 -3.44
C ILE A 34 -1.94 -21.79 -2.30
N PHE A 35 -1.96 -20.54 -1.84
CA PHE A 35 -2.64 -20.11 -0.62
C PHE A 35 -3.77 -19.09 -0.87
N GLY A 36 -4.11 -18.79 -2.13
CA GLY A 36 -5.15 -17.84 -2.49
C GLY A 36 -4.90 -16.42 -1.94
N GLU A 37 -5.96 -15.73 -1.58
CA GLU A 37 -5.90 -14.35 -1.08
C GLU A 37 -5.03 -14.20 0.17
N SER A 38 -5.00 -15.18 1.06
CA SER A 38 -4.18 -15.15 2.27
C SER A 38 -2.68 -15.11 1.95
N GLY A 39 -2.24 -15.91 0.97
CA GLY A 39 -0.86 -15.89 0.49
C GLY A 39 -0.50 -14.58 -0.19
N LEU A 40 -1.42 -14.06 -1.00
CA LEU A 40 -1.24 -12.78 -1.67
C LEU A 40 -1.15 -11.63 -0.67
N GLN A 41 -2.03 -11.59 0.34
CA GLN A 41 -1.99 -10.56 1.40
C GLN A 41 -0.66 -10.58 2.15
N LYS A 42 -0.22 -11.76 2.62
CA LYS A 42 1.06 -11.89 3.33
C LYS A 42 2.25 -11.43 2.47
N SER A 43 2.29 -11.82 1.21
CA SER A 43 3.37 -11.39 0.31
C SER A 43 3.35 -9.88 0.06
N PHE A 44 2.18 -9.25 0.09
CA PHE A 44 2.07 -7.79 0.00
C PHE A 44 2.51 -7.08 1.27
N ASP A 45 2.19 -7.63 2.43
CA ASP A 45 2.70 -7.12 3.72
C ASP A 45 4.23 -7.13 3.74
N TYR A 46 4.86 -8.20 3.21
CA TYR A 46 6.32 -8.26 3.06
C TYR A 46 6.84 -7.29 1.99
N THR A 47 6.11 -7.07 0.90
CA THR A 47 6.45 -6.01 -0.06
C THR A 47 6.53 -4.66 0.63
N ALA A 48 5.52 -4.33 1.44
CA ALA A 48 5.48 -3.09 2.21
C ALA A 48 6.62 -3.01 3.22
N TYR A 49 6.91 -4.10 3.93
CA TYR A 49 8.02 -4.17 4.88
C TYR A 49 9.38 -3.89 4.22
N PHE A 50 9.69 -4.58 3.14
CA PHE A 50 10.97 -4.40 2.47
C PHE A 50 11.06 -3.03 1.78
N THR A 51 9.96 -2.52 1.22
CA THR A 51 9.88 -1.15 0.71
C THR A 51 10.19 -0.14 1.82
N MET A 52 9.58 -0.30 2.98
CA MET A 52 9.85 0.52 4.16
C MET A 52 11.32 0.43 4.59
N LYS A 53 11.92 -0.77 4.54
CA LYS A 53 13.37 -0.94 4.83
C LYS A 53 14.25 -0.22 3.81
N CYS A 54 13.91 -0.23 2.52
CA CYS A 54 14.65 0.54 1.52
C CYS A 54 14.65 2.04 1.81
N THR A 55 13.57 2.61 2.36
CA THR A 55 13.52 4.04 2.66
C THR A 55 14.45 4.45 3.80
N HIS A 56 14.92 3.51 4.63
CA HIS A 56 15.95 3.82 5.64
C HIS A 56 17.27 4.28 4.99
N LEU A 57 17.55 3.88 3.74
CA LEU A 57 18.70 4.40 2.99
C LEU A 57 18.57 5.93 2.77
N LEU A 58 17.35 6.44 2.71
CA LEU A 58 17.06 7.88 2.61
C LEU A 58 16.99 8.58 3.97
N GLY A 59 17.31 7.88 5.07
CA GLY A 59 17.21 8.40 6.43
C GLY A 59 15.80 8.43 7.02
N THR A 60 14.79 7.85 6.33
CA THR A 60 13.41 7.82 6.81
C THR A 60 13.29 6.92 8.04
N ARG A 61 12.59 7.39 9.06
CA ARG A 61 12.22 6.62 10.24
C ARG A 61 10.70 6.54 10.35
N TYR A 62 10.21 5.41 10.83
CA TYR A 62 8.79 5.18 11.05
C TYR A 62 8.55 4.93 12.52
N THR A 63 7.57 5.60 13.09
CA THR A 63 7.08 5.40 14.45
C THR A 63 5.60 5.06 14.37
N PHE A 64 5.16 4.10 15.17
CA PHE A 64 3.75 3.73 15.27
C PHE A 64 3.34 3.76 16.75
N GLU A 65 2.66 4.81 17.12
CA GLU A 65 2.23 5.09 18.48
C GLU A 65 0.75 4.81 18.68
N ASN A 66 0.32 4.64 19.92
CA ASN A 66 -1.08 4.46 20.33
C ASN A 66 -1.79 3.29 19.63
N ARG A 67 -1.05 2.25 19.28
CA ARG A 67 -1.60 1.06 18.60
C ARG A 67 -2.68 0.37 19.44
N GLU A 68 -2.54 0.41 20.74
CA GLU A 68 -3.44 -0.16 21.73
C GLU A 68 -4.82 0.51 21.77
N LEU A 69 -4.93 1.74 21.23
CA LEU A 69 -6.20 2.47 21.14
C LEU A 69 -7.05 2.03 19.93
N ILE A 70 -6.48 1.24 19.02
CA ILE A 70 -7.21 0.80 17.82
C ILE A 70 -8.08 -0.40 18.19
N PRO A 71 -9.41 -0.33 18.02
CA PRO A 71 -10.31 -1.45 18.27
C PRO A 71 -9.92 -2.68 17.46
N GLU A 72 -10.07 -3.86 18.05
CA GLU A 72 -9.80 -5.12 17.37
C GLU A 72 -11.09 -5.81 16.95
N ASN A 73 -11.00 -6.64 15.91
CA ASN A 73 -12.12 -7.49 15.42
C ASN A 73 -13.34 -6.70 14.92
N VAL A 74 -13.16 -5.46 14.54
CA VAL A 74 -14.19 -4.64 13.90
C VAL A 74 -13.62 -3.99 12.63
N PRO A 75 -14.42 -3.81 11.57
CA PRO A 75 -14.03 -3.03 10.40
C PRO A 75 -13.76 -1.57 10.76
N ILE A 76 -12.64 -1.03 10.30
CA ILE A 76 -12.23 0.35 10.60
C ILE A 76 -11.90 1.07 9.29
N ILE A 77 -12.29 2.33 9.20
CA ILE A 77 -11.83 3.24 8.16
C ILE A 77 -10.76 4.16 8.76
N PHE A 78 -9.52 3.94 8.36
CA PHE A 78 -8.40 4.80 8.73
C PHE A 78 -8.33 5.98 7.76
N ALA A 79 -8.50 7.20 8.25
CA ALA A 79 -8.25 8.42 7.49
C ALA A 79 -6.83 8.91 7.76
N ALA A 80 -6.04 9.06 6.71
CA ALA A 80 -4.65 9.47 6.82
C ALA A 80 -4.34 10.65 5.87
N ASN A 81 -3.41 11.50 6.27
CA ASN A 81 -2.85 12.53 5.38
C ASN A 81 -1.96 11.85 4.33
N HIS A 82 -1.95 12.39 3.11
CA HIS A 82 -1.15 11.83 2.01
C HIS A 82 -0.08 12.83 1.57
N GLN A 83 1.15 12.59 1.99
CA GLN A 83 2.29 13.46 1.68
C GLN A 83 3.31 12.80 0.74
N SER A 84 3.45 11.47 0.81
CA SER A 84 4.44 10.74 0.03
C SER A 84 3.89 9.45 -0.55
N LEU A 85 4.50 8.96 -1.63
CA LEU A 85 4.27 7.58 -2.10
C LEU A 85 4.70 6.53 -1.07
N LEU A 86 5.57 6.91 -0.14
CA LEU A 86 6.12 6.01 0.88
C LEU A 86 5.18 5.80 2.07
N ASP A 87 4.17 6.67 2.24
CA ASP A 87 3.19 6.57 3.33
C ASP A 87 2.49 5.22 3.34
N THR A 88 2.12 4.73 2.15
CA THR A 88 1.38 3.47 2.00
C THR A 88 2.15 2.26 2.50
N ALA A 89 3.48 2.24 2.35
CA ALA A 89 4.29 1.11 2.81
C ALA A 89 4.27 0.99 4.34
N GLY A 90 4.47 2.11 5.05
CA GLY A 90 4.37 2.15 6.50
C GLY A 90 2.97 1.75 7.00
N ILE A 91 1.94 2.33 6.41
CA ILE A 91 0.55 2.06 6.77
C ILE A 91 0.21 0.56 6.60
N ILE A 92 0.54 -0.05 5.45
CA ILE A 92 0.29 -1.47 5.19
C ILE A 92 0.99 -2.33 6.23
N TRP A 93 2.28 -2.08 6.49
CA TRP A 93 3.03 -2.90 7.42
C TRP A 93 2.55 -2.79 8.86
N TYR A 94 2.31 -1.58 9.35
CA TYR A 94 1.88 -1.40 10.73
C TYR A 94 0.43 -1.79 10.96
N LEU A 95 -0.44 -1.65 9.95
CA LEU A 95 -1.84 -2.02 10.01
C LEU A 95 -2.14 -3.41 9.40
N LYS A 96 -1.14 -4.25 9.12
CA LYS A 96 -1.32 -5.58 8.50
C LYS A 96 -2.32 -6.48 9.24
N LYS A 97 -2.41 -6.35 10.56
CA LYS A 97 -3.39 -7.08 11.39
C LYS A 97 -4.84 -6.79 10.96
N PHE A 98 -5.10 -5.59 10.50
CA PHE A 98 -6.43 -5.11 10.07
C PHE A 98 -6.71 -5.40 8.60
N LYS A 99 -5.79 -6.04 7.88
CA LYS A 99 -5.92 -6.40 6.44
C LYS A 99 -6.44 -5.24 5.60
N VAL A 100 -5.78 -4.10 5.71
CA VAL A 100 -6.23 -2.84 5.09
C VAL A 100 -6.32 -2.91 3.57
N SER A 101 -7.37 -2.35 3.02
CA SER A 101 -7.59 -2.14 1.59
C SER A 101 -7.55 -0.65 1.28
N PHE A 102 -7.18 -0.29 0.05
CA PHE A 102 -7.08 1.10 -0.39
C PHE A 102 -7.93 1.37 -1.61
N VAL A 103 -8.39 2.61 -1.72
CA VAL A 103 -8.91 3.16 -2.97
C VAL A 103 -7.77 3.84 -3.70
N THR A 104 -7.37 3.33 -4.85
CA THR A 104 -6.21 3.80 -5.59
C THR A 104 -6.53 4.17 -7.04
N LYS A 105 -5.59 4.83 -7.71
CA LYS A 105 -5.72 5.16 -9.14
C LYS A 105 -5.64 3.89 -9.99
N LYS A 106 -6.48 3.80 -11.03
CA LYS A 106 -6.50 2.67 -11.97
C LYS A 106 -5.14 2.44 -12.66
N GLU A 107 -4.36 3.50 -12.88
CA GLU A 107 -3.06 3.43 -13.53
C GLU A 107 -2.06 2.58 -12.73
N LEU A 108 -2.15 2.58 -11.39
CA LEU A 108 -1.31 1.75 -10.52
C LEU A 108 -1.57 0.25 -10.66
N GLY A 109 -2.69 -0.13 -11.26
CA GLY A 109 -2.99 -1.52 -11.60
C GLY A 109 -2.15 -2.08 -12.75
N LYS A 110 -1.25 -1.32 -13.36
CA LYS A 110 -0.43 -1.75 -14.51
C LYS A 110 1.03 -1.33 -14.35
N GLY A 111 1.95 -2.15 -14.84
CA GLY A 111 3.35 -1.78 -15.09
C GLY A 111 4.29 -1.83 -13.89
N ILE A 112 3.83 -2.00 -12.66
CA ILE A 112 4.70 -2.03 -11.49
C ILE A 112 4.73 -3.47 -10.93
N PRO A 113 5.88 -4.19 -11.01
CA PRO A 113 6.00 -5.53 -10.45
C PRO A 113 5.54 -5.58 -8.99
N ALA A 114 5.00 -6.70 -8.55
CA ALA A 114 4.41 -6.93 -7.25
C ALA A 114 3.22 -6.00 -6.90
N ILE A 115 3.35 -4.70 -7.04
CA ILE A 115 2.30 -3.73 -6.68
C ILE A 115 1.09 -3.89 -7.59
N SER A 116 1.25 -3.77 -8.90
CA SER A 116 0.12 -3.86 -9.84
C SER A 116 -0.57 -5.22 -9.79
N TYR A 117 0.19 -6.29 -9.58
CA TYR A 117 -0.35 -7.64 -9.43
C TYR A 117 -1.23 -7.73 -8.18
N ASN A 118 -0.74 -7.24 -7.06
CA ASN A 118 -1.51 -7.23 -5.81
C ASN A 118 -2.78 -6.39 -5.93
N LEU A 119 -2.68 -5.16 -6.43
CA LEU A 119 -3.81 -4.25 -6.57
C LEU A 119 -4.95 -4.82 -7.44
N ARG A 120 -4.64 -5.70 -8.38
CA ARG A 120 -5.66 -6.36 -9.22
C ARG A 120 -6.29 -7.60 -8.60
N ASN A 121 -5.58 -8.29 -7.71
CA ASN A 121 -5.97 -9.62 -7.24
C ASN A 121 -6.30 -9.68 -5.75
N ASN A 122 -6.14 -8.59 -4.99
CA ASN A 122 -6.36 -8.55 -3.54
C ASN A 122 -7.42 -7.52 -3.12
N ASN A 123 -8.52 -7.46 -3.87
CA ASN A 123 -9.70 -6.66 -3.52
C ASN A 123 -9.44 -5.17 -3.18
N TYR A 124 -8.44 -4.56 -3.83
CA TYR A 124 -8.27 -3.12 -3.84
C TYR A 124 -9.17 -2.46 -4.88
N VAL A 125 -9.63 -1.26 -4.59
CA VAL A 125 -10.47 -0.53 -5.53
C VAL A 125 -9.63 0.37 -6.42
N LEU A 126 -9.63 0.04 -7.70
CA LEU A 126 -8.97 0.83 -8.74
C LEU A 126 -10.01 1.76 -9.39
N ILE A 127 -9.88 3.06 -9.15
CA ILE A 127 -10.80 4.08 -9.67
C ILE A 127 -10.17 4.96 -10.74
N ASP A 128 -11.00 5.39 -11.67
CA ASP A 128 -10.73 6.53 -12.52
C ASP A 128 -11.21 7.80 -11.81
N ARG A 129 -10.27 8.61 -11.36
CA ARG A 129 -10.59 9.85 -10.63
C ARG A 129 -11.27 10.91 -11.49
N SER A 130 -11.15 10.79 -12.82
CA SER A 130 -11.85 11.67 -13.77
C SER A 130 -13.30 11.25 -13.98
N ASN A 131 -13.72 10.06 -13.51
CA ASN A 131 -15.07 9.53 -13.69
C ASN A 131 -15.70 9.13 -12.34
N PRO A 132 -16.29 10.09 -11.60
CA PRO A 132 -16.95 9.81 -10.33
C PRO A 132 -18.09 8.79 -10.42
N LYS A 133 -18.83 8.76 -11.55
CA LYS A 133 -19.92 7.81 -11.74
C LYS A 133 -19.45 6.35 -11.69
N GLN A 134 -18.22 6.07 -12.15
CA GLN A 134 -17.61 4.74 -12.07
C GLN A 134 -17.03 4.45 -10.69
N ALA A 135 -16.56 5.47 -9.98
CA ALA A 135 -15.89 5.31 -8.70
C ALA A 135 -16.87 4.92 -7.57
N ILE A 136 -18.04 5.57 -7.51
CA ILE A 136 -19.03 5.38 -6.44
C ILE A 136 -19.47 3.91 -6.28
N PRO A 137 -19.92 3.20 -7.34
CA PRO A 137 -20.31 1.79 -7.20
C PRO A 137 -19.16 0.90 -6.70
N LYS A 138 -17.94 1.15 -7.16
CA LYS A 138 -16.77 0.38 -6.73
C LYS A 138 -16.42 0.60 -5.26
N ILE A 139 -16.54 1.84 -4.79
CA ILE A 139 -16.32 2.16 -3.37
C ILE A 139 -17.39 1.50 -2.51
N LYS A 140 -18.64 1.49 -2.96
CA LYS A 140 -19.74 0.80 -2.27
C LYS A 140 -19.47 -0.70 -2.16
N SER A 141 -19.09 -1.35 -3.27
CA SER A 141 -18.70 -2.78 -3.24
C SER A 141 -17.52 -3.06 -2.31
N LEU A 142 -16.56 -2.12 -2.21
CA LEU A 142 -15.48 -2.26 -1.23
C LEU A 142 -16.01 -2.20 0.20
N ALA A 143 -16.93 -1.30 0.50
CA ALA A 143 -17.51 -1.20 1.85
C ALA A 143 -18.21 -2.50 2.24
N GLU A 144 -19.05 -3.05 1.37
CA GLU A 144 -19.74 -4.33 1.56
C GLU A 144 -18.74 -5.49 1.77
N TYR A 145 -17.64 -5.52 1.00
CA TYR A 145 -16.59 -6.52 1.16
C TYR A 145 -15.84 -6.38 2.49
N ILE A 146 -15.53 -5.16 2.91
CA ILE A 146 -14.84 -4.88 4.18
C ILE A 146 -15.66 -5.37 5.37
N GLU A 147 -16.96 -5.08 5.38
CA GLU A 147 -17.87 -5.53 6.43
C GLU A 147 -17.97 -7.06 6.47
N LYS A 148 -18.20 -7.68 5.32
CA LYS A 148 -18.35 -9.13 5.19
C LYS A 148 -17.11 -9.92 5.65
N GLU A 149 -15.92 -9.45 5.27
CA GLU A 149 -14.65 -10.16 5.50
C GLU A 149 -13.92 -9.67 6.77
N ASN A 150 -14.56 -8.82 7.58
CA ASN A 150 -13.97 -8.19 8.78
C ASN A 150 -12.57 -7.61 8.48
N ARG A 151 -12.50 -6.78 7.43
CA ARG A 151 -11.29 -6.07 6.99
C ARG A 151 -11.41 -4.59 7.33
N SER A 152 -10.37 -3.83 7.03
CA SER A 152 -10.39 -2.37 7.21
C SER A 152 -10.02 -1.66 5.91
N ALA A 153 -10.29 -0.37 5.84
CA ALA A 153 -9.88 0.46 4.71
C ALA A 153 -8.98 1.60 5.17
N VAL A 154 -8.13 2.05 4.26
CA VAL A 154 -7.41 3.31 4.42
C VAL A 154 -7.85 4.26 3.31
N ILE A 155 -8.22 5.45 3.69
CA ILE A 155 -8.56 6.53 2.77
C ILE A 155 -7.62 7.71 2.98
N PHE A 156 -7.32 8.39 1.89
CA PHE A 156 -6.66 9.69 1.89
C PHE A 156 -7.70 10.74 1.47
N PRO A 157 -8.33 11.45 2.42
CA PRO A 157 -9.45 12.36 2.11
C PRO A 157 -9.08 13.44 1.09
N GLU A 158 -7.83 13.85 1.07
CA GLU A 158 -7.30 14.83 0.11
C GLU A 158 -7.34 14.34 -1.35
N GLY A 159 -7.49 13.04 -1.57
CA GLY A 159 -7.52 12.42 -2.90
C GLY A 159 -6.23 12.53 -3.70
N THR A 160 -5.25 13.28 -3.23
CA THR A 160 -3.92 13.46 -3.85
C THR A 160 -2.90 13.79 -2.77
N ARG A 161 -1.61 13.70 -3.12
CA ARG A 161 -0.55 14.08 -2.20
C ARG A 161 -0.55 15.59 -1.99
N SER A 162 -0.34 16.02 -0.74
CA SER A 162 -0.13 17.42 -0.41
C SER A 162 1.05 17.98 -1.22
N LYS A 163 0.92 19.23 -1.68
CA LYS A 163 1.97 19.95 -2.40
C LYS A 163 2.76 20.88 -1.48
N THR A 164 2.24 21.14 -0.30
CA THR A 164 2.78 22.14 0.63
C THR A 164 3.29 21.54 1.94
N GLY A 165 3.13 20.26 2.16
CA GLY A 165 3.49 19.59 3.41
C GLY A 165 2.34 19.46 4.36
#